data_1f5e1157ff80e4b7f7febfab32c9ff5a
#
_entry.id   1f5e1157ff80e4b7f7febfab32c9ff5a
#
_cell.length_a   1.000
_cell.length_b   1.000
_cell.length_c   1.000
_cell.angle_alpha   90.00
_cell.angle_beta   90.00
_cell.angle_gamma   90.00
#
_symmetry.space_group_name_H-M   'P 1'
#
loop_
_entity.id
_entity.type
_entity.pdbx_description
1 polymer ?
#
loop_
_entity_poly.entity_id
_entity_poly.type
_entity_poly.pdbx_seq_one_letter_code
_entity_poly.pdbx_strand_id
1 'polypeptide(L)'
;MLETVLAVLCITFVFLLLFNLSHMLMGKILVEHAAMRVARARAVGFNDFMCLKTARVAVIPVAGKRLWPTDEKFSSGNELARVRTYLESPDGARASGLLDYENWHTMTIDAGDGGQSVVKLKTGWFELEGKAGIEDGASYYMEGGR
;
A
#
# COMPACT_ATOMS: atom_id res chain seq x y z
N MET A 1 42.39 -2.32 21.00
CA MET A 1 41.39 -1.23 20.93
C MET A 1 40.89 -0.95 19.53
N LEU A 2 41.77 -0.83 18.53
CA LEU A 2 41.35 -0.55 17.15
C LEU A 2 40.52 -1.70 16.56
N GLU A 3 40.85 -2.94 16.85
CA GLU A 3 40.12 -4.13 16.38
C GLU A 3 38.67 -4.21 16.90
N THR A 4 38.48 -3.86 18.17
CA THR A 4 37.15 -3.86 18.77
C THR A 4 36.25 -2.78 18.17
N VAL A 5 36.81 -1.58 17.91
CA VAL A 5 36.08 -0.49 17.25
C VAL A 5 35.71 -0.90 15.82
N LEU A 6 36.61 -1.51 15.07
CA LEU A 6 36.37 -1.97 13.72
C LEU A 6 35.30 -3.07 13.68
N ALA A 7 35.36 -4.03 14.62
CA ALA A 7 34.37 -5.09 14.73
C ALA A 7 32.96 -4.55 15.03
N VAL A 8 32.82 -3.60 15.96
CA VAL A 8 31.56 -2.96 16.30
C VAL A 8 31.01 -2.20 15.09
N LEU A 9 31.86 -1.49 14.35
CA LEU A 9 31.45 -0.75 13.16
C LEU A 9 30.95 -1.68 12.05
N CYS A 10 31.62 -2.80 11.82
CA CYS A 10 31.17 -3.82 10.85
C CYS A 10 29.82 -4.44 11.25
N ILE A 11 29.65 -4.80 12.53
CA ILE A 11 28.39 -5.36 13.03
C ILE A 11 27.25 -4.36 12.88
N THR A 12 27.46 -3.10 13.23
CA THR A 12 26.47 -2.04 13.09
C THR A 12 26.08 -1.84 11.63
N PHE A 13 27.06 -1.85 10.73
CA PHE A 13 26.79 -1.73 9.29
C PHE A 13 25.95 -2.89 8.75
N VAL A 14 26.27 -4.12 9.11
CA VAL A 14 25.48 -5.31 8.74
C VAL A 14 24.07 -5.21 9.29
N PHE A 15 23.89 -4.76 10.52
CA PHE A 15 22.57 -4.57 11.15
C PHE A 15 21.73 -3.54 10.39
N LEU A 16 22.32 -2.41 10.00
CA LEU A 16 21.64 -1.39 9.20
C LEU A 16 21.25 -1.91 7.82
N LEU A 17 22.09 -2.70 7.17
CA LEU A 17 21.76 -3.33 5.88
C LEU A 17 20.55 -4.29 6.02
N LEU A 18 20.57 -5.15 7.02
CA LEU A 18 19.47 -6.10 7.27
C LEU A 18 18.16 -5.37 7.58
N PHE A 19 18.22 -4.30 8.34
CA PHE A 19 17.06 -3.49 8.67
C PHE A 19 16.45 -2.83 7.41
N ASN A 20 17.29 -2.24 6.55
CA ASN A 20 16.83 -1.66 5.30
C ASN A 20 16.21 -2.71 4.37
N LEU A 21 16.85 -3.88 4.25
CA LEU A 21 16.32 -4.98 3.44
C LEU A 21 14.96 -5.47 3.94
N SER A 22 14.80 -5.60 5.26
CA SER A 22 13.53 -5.98 5.89
C SER A 22 12.41 -4.97 5.58
N HIS A 23 12.71 -3.67 5.65
CA HIS A 23 11.77 -2.61 5.30
C HIS A 23 11.33 -2.67 3.84
N MET A 24 12.26 -2.92 2.92
CA MET A 24 11.93 -3.07 1.48
C MET A 24 11.03 -4.27 1.22
N LEU A 25 11.34 -5.42 1.82
CA LEU A 25 10.53 -6.65 1.68
C LEU A 25 9.11 -6.46 2.22
N MET A 26 8.98 -5.84 3.39
CA MET A 26 7.67 -5.53 3.97
C MET A 26 6.87 -4.59 3.08
N GLY A 27 7.51 -3.55 2.53
CA GLY A 27 6.90 -2.63 1.60
C GLY A 27 6.37 -3.34 0.35
N LYS A 28 7.15 -4.26 -0.23
CA LYS A 28 6.75 -5.05 -1.39
C LYS A 28 5.51 -5.90 -1.11
N ILE A 29 5.49 -6.63 0.00
CA ILE A 29 4.34 -7.47 0.40
C ILE A 29 3.07 -6.62 0.54
N LEU A 30 3.18 -5.43 1.13
CA LEU A 30 2.03 -4.54 1.31
C LEU A 30 1.50 -3.99 -0.01
N VAL A 31 2.38 -3.66 -0.96
CA VAL A 31 1.96 -3.18 -2.29
C VAL A 31 1.36 -4.32 -3.12
N GLU A 32 1.86 -5.54 -3.02
CA GLU A 32 1.24 -6.73 -3.62
C GLU A 32 -0.16 -6.99 -3.02
N HIS A 33 -0.30 -6.85 -1.70
CA HIS A 33 -1.61 -6.95 -1.05
C HIS A 33 -2.57 -5.85 -1.52
N ALA A 34 -2.08 -4.62 -1.72
CA ALA A 34 -2.86 -3.54 -2.29
C ALA A 34 -3.32 -3.86 -3.72
N ALA A 35 -2.45 -4.43 -4.55
CA ALA A 35 -2.79 -4.85 -5.91
C ALA A 35 -3.89 -5.92 -5.91
N MET A 36 -3.83 -6.91 -5.02
CA MET A 36 -4.89 -7.91 -4.86
C MET A 36 -6.23 -7.27 -4.47
N ARG A 37 -6.22 -6.28 -3.58
CA ARG A 37 -7.44 -5.54 -3.21
C ARG A 37 -8.02 -4.75 -4.37
N VAL A 38 -7.17 -4.10 -5.17
CA VAL A 38 -7.58 -3.38 -6.37
C VAL A 38 -8.17 -4.34 -7.40
N ALA A 39 -7.55 -5.48 -7.63
CA ALA A 39 -8.05 -6.51 -8.54
C ALA A 39 -9.47 -6.97 -8.14
N ARG A 40 -9.69 -7.25 -6.87
CA ARG A 40 -11.03 -7.60 -6.35
C ARG A 40 -12.04 -6.47 -6.51
N ALA A 41 -11.64 -5.23 -6.22
CA ALA A 41 -12.50 -4.06 -6.36
C ALA A 41 -12.94 -3.86 -7.84
N ARG A 42 -12.01 -4.04 -8.79
CA ARG A 42 -12.32 -4.01 -10.23
C ARG A 42 -13.24 -5.15 -10.65
N ALA A 43 -13.03 -6.37 -10.14
CA ALA A 43 -13.89 -7.52 -10.42
C ALA A 43 -15.35 -7.28 -9.99
N VAL A 44 -15.56 -6.53 -8.91
CA VAL A 44 -16.90 -6.12 -8.45
C VAL A 44 -17.48 -4.97 -9.26
N GLY A 45 -16.67 -4.30 -10.10
CA GLY A 45 -17.10 -3.19 -10.95
C GLY A 45 -17.00 -1.80 -10.28
N PHE A 46 -16.17 -1.66 -9.25
CA PHE A 46 -15.88 -0.35 -8.69
C PHE A 46 -15.12 0.52 -9.69
N ASN A 47 -15.41 1.82 -9.66
CA ASN A 47 -14.71 2.81 -10.47
C ASN A 47 -13.24 2.97 -10.01
N ASP A 48 -12.38 3.51 -10.87
CA ASP A 48 -10.94 3.68 -10.60
C ASP A 48 -10.66 4.51 -9.35
N PHE A 49 -11.53 5.47 -9.05
CA PHE A 49 -11.41 6.29 -7.84
C PHE A 49 -11.58 5.45 -6.56
N MET A 50 -12.55 4.56 -6.51
CA MET A 50 -12.77 3.65 -5.38
C MET A 50 -11.63 2.61 -5.28
N CYS A 51 -11.13 2.14 -6.40
CA CYS A 51 -9.96 1.28 -6.47
C CYS A 51 -8.72 1.98 -5.89
N LEU A 52 -8.50 3.26 -6.23
CA LEU A 52 -7.40 4.06 -5.69
C LEU A 52 -7.53 4.25 -4.17
N LYS A 53 -8.72 4.53 -3.66
CA LYS A 53 -8.95 4.62 -2.21
C LYS A 53 -8.62 3.31 -1.50
N THR A 54 -9.06 2.21 -2.04
CA THR A 54 -8.80 0.88 -1.48
C THR A 54 -7.31 0.57 -1.44
N ALA A 55 -6.57 0.92 -2.49
CA ALA A 55 -5.12 0.77 -2.55
C ALA A 55 -4.41 1.67 -1.52
N ARG A 56 -4.80 2.94 -1.44
CA ARG A 56 -4.23 3.91 -0.47
C ARG A 56 -4.38 3.43 0.96
N VAL A 57 -5.54 2.92 1.32
CA VAL A 57 -5.77 2.37 2.66
C VAL A 57 -4.91 1.12 2.92
N ALA A 58 -4.72 0.26 1.92
CA ALA A 58 -3.92 -0.95 2.08
C ALA A 58 -2.43 -0.67 2.30
N VAL A 59 -1.91 0.45 1.78
CA VAL A 59 -0.48 0.82 1.92
C VAL A 59 -0.19 1.79 3.07
N ILE A 60 -1.15 2.10 3.94
CA ILE A 60 -0.95 3.01 5.09
C ILE A 60 0.36 2.72 5.86
N PRO A 61 0.70 1.46 6.20
CA PRO A 61 1.91 1.18 6.97
C PRO A 61 3.23 1.58 6.27
N VAL A 62 3.23 1.76 4.95
CA VAL A 62 4.40 2.17 4.14
C VAL A 62 4.19 3.49 3.43
N ALA A 63 3.06 4.16 3.70
CA ALA A 63 2.71 5.43 3.06
C ALA A 63 3.53 6.64 3.57
N GLY A 64 4.43 6.44 4.52
CA GLY A 64 5.24 7.50 5.08
C GLY A 64 4.53 8.27 6.19
N LYS A 65 4.92 9.54 6.36
CA LYS A 65 4.37 10.40 7.41
C LYS A 65 2.94 10.82 7.06
N ARG A 66 2.07 10.81 8.08
CA ARG A 66 0.73 11.37 7.95
C ARG A 66 0.83 12.91 7.81
N LEU A 67 0.26 13.45 6.74
CA LEU A 67 0.21 14.88 6.46
C LEU A 67 -1.03 15.52 7.06
N TRP A 68 -2.15 14.81 7.06
CA TRP A 68 -3.41 15.30 7.60
C TRP A 68 -4.18 14.18 8.33
N PRO A 69 -4.79 14.47 9.48
CA PRO A 69 -4.64 15.68 10.33
C PRO A 69 -3.33 15.64 11.12
N THR A 70 -2.74 16.84 11.32
CA THR A 70 -1.42 17.01 11.95
C THR A 70 -1.46 16.93 13.49
N ASP A 71 -2.57 17.37 14.11
CA ASP A 71 -2.61 17.70 15.53
C ASP A 71 -3.23 16.64 16.46
N GLU A 72 -3.60 15.49 15.94
CA GLU A 72 -4.16 14.43 16.78
C GLU A 72 -3.12 13.43 17.27
N LYS A 73 -3.21 13.16 18.58
CA LYS A 73 -2.49 12.04 19.18
C LYS A 73 -2.91 10.75 18.49
N PHE A 74 -1.92 9.98 18.04
CA PHE A 74 -2.14 8.68 17.46
C PHE A 74 -2.90 7.78 18.46
N SER A 75 -4.12 7.40 18.07
CA SER A 75 -4.90 6.40 18.77
C SER A 75 -5.49 5.45 17.75
N SER A 76 -5.27 4.15 17.91
CA SER A 76 -5.73 3.14 16.95
C SER A 76 -7.24 3.18 16.71
N GLY A 77 -8.04 3.54 17.72
CA GLY A 77 -9.49 3.71 17.58
C GLY A 77 -9.87 4.87 16.66
N ASN A 78 -9.19 6.00 16.79
CA ASN A 78 -9.43 7.18 15.95
C ASN A 78 -8.98 6.96 14.52
N GLU A 79 -7.89 6.21 14.31
CA GLU A 79 -7.36 5.88 12.98
C GLU A 79 -8.36 5.02 12.18
N LEU A 80 -8.88 3.98 12.80
CA LEU A 80 -9.90 3.11 12.15
C LEU A 80 -11.18 3.89 11.78
N ALA A 81 -11.66 4.76 12.66
CA ALA A 81 -12.81 5.59 12.37
C ALA A 81 -12.56 6.52 11.18
N ARG A 82 -11.37 7.12 11.09
CA ARG A 82 -10.98 8.00 9.97
C ARG A 82 -10.81 7.26 8.66
N VAL A 83 -10.18 6.09 8.68
CA VAL A 83 -10.07 5.23 7.50
C VAL A 83 -11.46 4.85 6.98
N ARG A 84 -12.39 4.54 7.87
CA ARG A 84 -13.77 4.27 7.50
C ARG A 84 -14.46 5.49 6.86
N THR A 85 -14.37 6.65 7.49
CA THR A 85 -14.91 7.89 6.95
C THR A 85 -14.27 8.26 5.61
N TYR A 86 -12.96 8.02 5.45
CA TYR A 86 -12.27 8.22 4.19
C TYR A 86 -12.82 7.31 3.08
N LEU A 87 -13.04 6.03 3.37
CA LEU A 87 -13.59 5.07 2.40
C LEU A 87 -15.04 5.41 2.03
N GLU A 88 -15.86 5.84 2.99
CA GLU A 88 -17.27 6.19 2.80
C GLU A 88 -17.46 7.54 2.09
N SER A 89 -16.45 8.40 2.04
CA SER A 89 -16.54 9.73 1.40
C SER A 89 -16.71 9.61 -0.13
N PRO A 90 -17.74 10.22 -0.72
CA PRO A 90 -17.99 10.15 -2.16
C PRO A 90 -17.03 11.01 -2.99
N ASP A 91 -16.41 12.04 -2.39
CA ASP A 91 -15.63 13.05 -3.09
C ASP A 91 -14.11 12.90 -2.87
N GLY A 92 -13.34 12.88 -3.99
CA GLY A 92 -11.88 12.84 -3.95
C GLY A 92 -11.23 14.05 -3.28
N ALA A 93 -11.79 15.23 -3.48
CA ALA A 93 -11.29 16.47 -2.87
C ALA A 93 -11.54 16.52 -1.35
N ARG A 94 -12.70 16.02 -0.90
CA ARG A 94 -13.02 15.92 0.54
C ARG A 94 -12.27 14.79 1.21
N ALA A 95 -11.97 13.72 0.48
CA ALA A 95 -11.21 12.59 1.00
C ALA A 95 -9.78 12.98 1.37
N SER A 96 -9.12 13.85 0.59
CA SER A 96 -7.78 14.37 0.93
C SER A 96 -7.77 15.26 2.17
N GLY A 97 -8.90 15.92 2.49
CA GLY A 97 -9.07 16.69 3.73
C GLY A 97 -9.38 15.84 4.98
N LEU A 98 -9.67 14.56 4.84
CA LEU A 98 -9.97 13.64 5.94
C LEU A 98 -8.75 12.86 6.40
N LEU A 99 -7.97 12.34 5.44
CA LEU A 99 -6.78 11.56 5.69
C LEU A 99 -5.82 11.71 4.51
N ASP A 100 -4.56 12.02 4.79
CA ASP A 100 -3.52 12.14 3.76
C ASP A 100 -2.16 11.68 4.29
N TYR A 101 -1.40 11.01 3.43
CA TYR A 101 -0.06 10.51 3.71
C TYR A 101 0.90 10.94 2.60
N GLU A 102 2.17 11.14 2.97
CA GLU A 102 3.23 11.66 2.12
C GLU A 102 3.37 10.93 0.77
N ASN A 103 3.38 9.60 0.80
CA ASN A 103 3.59 8.81 -0.41
C ASN A 103 2.30 8.49 -1.19
N TRP A 104 1.13 8.92 -0.73
CA TRP A 104 -0.12 8.70 -1.44
C TRP A 104 -0.22 9.44 -2.77
N HIS A 105 0.47 10.58 -2.87
CA HIS A 105 0.52 11.38 -4.10
C HIS A 105 1.35 10.74 -5.21
N THR A 106 2.26 9.83 -4.85
CA THR A 106 3.12 9.10 -5.79
C THR A 106 2.54 7.75 -6.21
N MET A 107 1.38 7.37 -5.66
CA MET A 107 0.73 6.12 -5.97
C MET A 107 -0.01 6.19 -7.30
N THR A 108 0.25 5.22 -8.16
CA THR A 108 -0.50 5.01 -9.40
C THR A 108 -1.09 3.61 -9.44
N ILE A 109 -2.24 3.49 -10.11
CA ILE A 109 -2.91 2.23 -10.37
C ILE A 109 -3.07 2.10 -11.87
N ASP A 110 -2.46 1.08 -12.44
CA ASP A 110 -2.56 0.79 -13.86
C ASP A 110 -3.33 -0.52 -14.09
N ALA A 111 -4.03 -0.61 -15.21
CA ALA A 111 -4.51 -1.86 -15.72
C ALA A 111 -3.35 -2.49 -16.51
N GLY A 112 -2.79 -3.56 -15.97
CA GLY A 112 -1.77 -4.34 -16.68
C GLY A 112 -2.39 -5.23 -17.77
N ASP A 113 -1.52 -5.80 -18.59
CA ASP A 113 -1.92 -6.74 -19.63
C ASP A 113 -2.61 -7.98 -19.02
N GLY A 114 -3.67 -8.46 -19.67
CA GLY A 114 -4.37 -9.67 -19.26
C GLY A 114 -5.26 -9.53 -18.03
N GLY A 115 -5.79 -8.33 -17.74
CA GLY A 115 -6.69 -8.10 -16.60
C GLY A 115 -6.00 -8.00 -15.24
N GLN A 116 -4.67 -7.92 -15.22
CA GLN A 116 -3.91 -7.68 -14.01
C GLN A 116 -4.08 -6.24 -13.51
N SER A 117 -4.09 -6.08 -12.20
CA SER A 117 -4.01 -4.76 -11.56
C SER A 117 -2.59 -4.53 -11.08
N VAL A 118 -2.00 -3.43 -11.51
CA VAL A 118 -0.64 -3.04 -11.12
C VAL A 118 -0.74 -1.83 -10.21
N VAL A 119 -0.15 -1.91 -9.03
CA VAL A 119 -0.05 -0.80 -8.08
C VAL A 119 1.41 -0.44 -7.95
N LYS A 120 1.73 0.84 -8.16
CA LYS A 120 3.07 1.39 -7.97
C LYS A 120 3.04 2.43 -6.87
N LEU A 121 4.00 2.36 -5.98
CA LEU A 121 4.19 3.31 -4.89
C LEU A 121 5.65 3.72 -4.84
N LYS A 122 5.91 5.01 -4.95
CA LYS A 122 7.26 5.55 -4.79
C LYS A 122 7.45 6.00 -3.35
N THR A 123 8.38 5.36 -2.65
CA THR A 123 8.71 5.64 -1.25
C THR A 123 10.15 6.11 -1.18
N GLY A 124 10.37 7.42 -1.06
CA GLY A 124 11.70 8.00 -0.99
C GLY A 124 12.59 7.58 -2.17
N TRP A 125 13.55 6.69 -1.91
CA TRP A 125 14.53 6.20 -2.89
C TRP A 125 14.08 4.95 -3.66
N PHE A 126 12.96 4.34 -3.28
CA PHE A 126 12.52 3.06 -3.82
C PHE A 126 11.16 3.20 -4.51
N GLU A 127 11.03 2.53 -5.64
CA GLU A 127 9.76 2.29 -6.30
C GLU A 127 9.33 0.85 -6.01
N LEU A 128 8.17 0.72 -5.39
CA LEU A 128 7.55 -0.56 -5.07
C LEU A 128 6.44 -0.84 -6.08
N GLU A 129 6.51 -1.97 -6.73
CA GLU A 129 5.50 -2.42 -7.69
C GLU A 129 4.88 -3.74 -7.21
N GLY A 130 3.55 -3.77 -7.12
CA GLY A 130 2.77 -4.96 -6.83
C GLY A 130 1.85 -5.27 -8.01
N LYS A 131 1.77 -6.54 -8.38
CA LYS A 131 0.91 -7.05 -9.46
C LYS A 131 -0.03 -8.10 -8.91
N ALA A 132 -1.31 -8.02 -9.28
CA ALA A 132 -2.28 -9.07 -8.98
C ALA A 132 -3.19 -9.27 -10.18
N GLY A 133 -3.33 -10.53 -10.61
CA GLY A 133 -4.32 -10.95 -11.59
C GLY A 133 -5.66 -11.19 -10.91
N ILE A 134 -6.74 -10.92 -11.63
CA ILE A 134 -8.05 -11.50 -11.33
C ILE A 134 -7.97 -12.90 -11.93
N GLU A 135 -7.76 -13.92 -11.12
CA GLU A 135 -8.08 -15.26 -11.57
C GLU A 135 -9.59 -15.29 -11.81
N ASP A 136 -9.99 -15.58 -13.06
CA ASP A 136 -11.38 -15.77 -13.45
C ASP A 136 -11.96 -17.00 -12.74
N GLY A 137 -12.07 -16.91 -11.40
CA GLY A 137 -12.81 -17.91 -10.61
C GLY A 137 -14.29 -17.95 -10.98
N ALA A 138 -14.80 -16.91 -11.64
CA ALA A 138 -16.18 -16.86 -12.12
C ALA A 138 -16.43 -17.87 -13.27
N SER A 139 -15.46 -18.16 -14.13
CA SER A 139 -15.62 -19.15 -15.19
C SER A 139 -15.74 -20.58 -14.65
N TYR A 140 -15.03 -20.89 -13.57
CA TYR A 140 -15.06 -22.24 -12.95
C TYR A 140 -16.39 -22.58 -12.30
N TYR A 141 -17.10 -21.58 -11.77
CA TYR A 141 -18.44 -21.81 -11.16
C TYR A 141 -19.56 -21.83 -12.18
N MET A 142 -19.38 -21.25 -13.35
CA MET A 142 -20.39 -21.22 -14.42
C MET A 142 -20.35 -22.47 -15.31
N GLU A 143 -19.20 -23.13 -15.45
CA GLU A 143 -19.08 -24.37 -16.25
C GLU A 143 -19.38 -25.66 -15.46
N GLY A 144 -19.34 -25.64 -14.14
CA GLY A 144 -19.62 -26.79 -13.28
C GLY A 144 -21.10 -27.07 -13.00
N GLY A 145 -22.02 -26.29 -13.55
CA GLY A 145 -23.47 -26.35 -13.31
C GLY A 145 -24.31 -26.95 -14.45
N ARG A 146 -23.79 -27.96 -15.18
CA ARG A 146 -24.59 -28.75 -16.11
C ARG A 146 -24.42 -30.23 -15.82
#